data_41440130061292f3e092caba6f6bbb6c
#
_entry.id   41440130061292f3e092caba6f6bbb6c
#
_cell.length_a   1.000
_cell.length_b   1.000
_cell.length_c   1.000
_cell.angle_alpha   90.00
_cell.angle_beta   90.00
_cell.angle_gamma   90.00
#
_symmetry.space_group_name_H-M   'P 1'
#
loop_
_entity.id
_entity.type
_entity.pdbx_description
1 polymer ?
#
loop_
_entity_poly.entity_id
_entity_poly.type
_entity_poly.pdbx_seq_one_letter_code
_entity_poly.pdbx_strand_id
1 'polypeptide(L)'
;MKILFYGDSNTWGYNALDASRQPNRFTQLIKQSFKEHEIIEEGLCGRTLCLDDPYDNDRNGAKMISMVLKTHAPIDVVFIMLGTNDAKRQFSTNSISLEKGIRTLMYRALNPENYRDGSKLPKFIVVCPPKMNVDGLKNERTASNFGQAGFDILENTKPYLEKGCSGLNVEVMDTQAVAGSLDGIHMDEKGHKLVADVLISKIKEL
;
A
#
# COMPACT_ATOMS: atom_id res chain seq x y z
N MET A 1 1.56 -13.69 -15.96
CA MET A 1 2.25 -12.45 -15.49
C MET A 1 2.85 -12.68 -14.12
N LYS A 2 3.94 -11.96 -13.82
CA LYS A 2 4.48 -11.84 -12.46
C LYS A 2 4.02 -10.49 -11.88
N ILE A 3 3.24 -10.55 -10.80
CA ILE A 3 2.55 -9.41 -10.20
C ILE A 3 3.05 -9.24 -8.77
N LEU A 4 3.57 -8.06 -8.44
CA LEU A 4 4.08 -7.73 -7.12
C LEU A 4 3.14 -6.75 -6.41
N PHE A 5 2.79 -7.07 -5.17
CA PHE A 5 2.03 -6.20 -4.27
C PHE A 5 2.95 -5.64 -3.20
N TYR A 6 3.29 -4.35 -3.31
CA TYR A 6 4.14 -3.64 -2.38
C TYR A 6 3.30 -2.77 -1.44
N GLY A 7 3.34 -3.04 -0.15
CA GLY A 7 2.47 -2.35 0.78
C GLY A 7 2.85 -2.50 2.25
N ASP A 8 1.91 -2.13 3.11
CA ASP A 8 2.03 -2.15 4.56
C ASP A 8 1.33 -3.36 5.22
N SER A 9 0.84 -3.19 6.45
CA SER A 9 0.10 -4.22 7.18
C SER A 9 -1.20 -4.65 6.51
N ASN A 10 -1.86 -3.77 5.75
CA ASN A 10 -3.05 -4.12 4.98
C ASN A 10 -2.71 -5.05 3.80
N THR A 11 -1.54 -4.90 3.19
CA THR A 11 -1.02 -5.83 2.18
C THR A 11 -0.51 -7.13 2.82
N TRP A 12 0.15 -7.04 3.97
CA TRP A 12 0.57 -8.22 4.74
C TRP A 12 -0.63 -9.05 5.18
N GLY A 13 -1.77 -8.40 5.45
CA GLY A 13 -3.01 -9.02 5.92
C GLY A 13 -3.08 -9.12 7.44
N TYR A 14 -2.75 -8.04 8.16
CA TYR A 14 -2.81 -8.00 9.62
C TYR A 14 -4.25 -8.17 10.11
N ASN A 15 -4.46 -9.13 10.99
CA ASN A 15 -5.73 -9.36 11.67
C ASN A 15 -5.77 -8.59 12.99
N ALA A 16 -6.66 -7.60 13.07
CA ALA A 16 -6.80 -6.77 14.27
C ALA A 16 -7.30 -7.54 15.51
N LEU A 17 -7.88 -8.74 15.32
CA LEU A 17 -8.40 -9.56 16.43
C LEU A 17 -7.28 -10.20 17.27
N ASP A 18 -6.27 -10.77 16.59
CA ASP A 18 -5.28 -11.65 17.23
C ASP A 18 -3.85 -11.42 16.74
N ALA A 19 -3.62 -10.38 15.95
CA ALA A 19 -2.34 -10.05 15.31
C ALA A 19 -1.79 -11.13 14.35
N SER A 20 -2.60 -12.13 14.00
CA SER A 20 -2.25 -13.12 13.00
C SER A 20 -2.27 -12.55 11.58
N ARG A 21 -1.77 -13.33 10.63
CA ARG A 21 -1.89 -13.01 9.20
C ARG A 21 -3.16 -13.61 8.64
N GLN A 22 -4.07 -12.78 8.11
CA GLN A 22 -5.36 -13.23 7.56
C GLN A 22 -5.15 -14.20 6.39
N PRO A 23 -5.75 -15.42 6.42
CA PRO A 23 -5.60 -16.38 5.34
C PRO A 23 -6.27 -15.91 4.04
N ASN A 24 -7.39 -15.18 4.15
CA ASN A 24 -8.19 -14.66 3.04
C ASN A 24 -7.87 -13.19 2.74
N ARG A 25 -6.61 -12.74 2.96
CA ARG A 25 -6.20 -11.39 2.56
C ARG A 25 -6.29 -11.21 1.04
N PHE A 26 -6.47 -9.99 0.58
CA PHE A 26 -6.77 -9.68 -0.83
C PHE A 26 -5.76 -10.29 -1.81
N THR A 27 -4.48 -10.34 -1.47
CA THR A 27 -3.43 -10.93 -2.29
C THR A 27 -3.62 -12.44 -2.48
N GLN A 28 -4.08 -13.16 -1.44
CA GLN A 28 -4.40 -14.59 -1.55
C GLN A 28 -5.67 -14.85 -2.35
N LEU A 29 -6.69 -13.99 -2.23
CA LEU A 29 -7.90 -14.08 -3.07
C LEU A 29 -7.56 -13.86 -4.54
N ILE A 30 -6.67 -12.90 -4.85
CA ILE A 30 -6.15 -12.69 -6.21
C ILE A 30 -5.38 -13.93 -6.69
N LYS A 31 -4.49 -14.49 -5.87
CA LYS A 31 -3.74 -15.71 -6.21
C LYS A 31 -4.64 -16.90 -6.50
N GLN A 32 -5.74 -17.03 -5.78
CA GLN A 32 -6.75 -18.08 -6.04
C GLN A 32 -7.47 -17.87 -7.38
N SER A 33 -7.67 -16.62 -7.79
CA SER A 33 -8.36 -16.26 -9.04
C SER A 33 -7.46 -16.37 -10.28
N PHE A 34 -6.13 -16.31 -10.12
CA PHE A 34 -5.16 -16.36 -11.22
C PHE A 34 -4.05 -17.37 -10.90
N LYS A 35 -4.36 -18.66 -11.08
CA LYS A 35 -3.40 -19.75 -10.80
C LYS A 35 -2.19 -19.74 -11.74
N GLU A 36 -2.35 -19.14 -12.92
CA GLU A 36 -1.32 -19.02 -13.95
C GLU A 36 -0.39 -17.81 -13.74
N HIS A 37 -0.69 -16.93 -12.79
CA HIS A 37 0.13 -15.76 -12.46
C HIS A 37 0.98 -16.02 -11.22
N GLU A 38 2.20 -15.52 -11.23
CA GLU A 38 3.05 -15.46 -10.04
C GLU A 38 2.68 -14.23 -9.22
N ILE A 39 2.15 -14.44 -8.02
CA ILE A 39 1.75 -13.36 -7.10
C ILE A 39 2.78 -13.25 -5.98
N ILE A 40 3.45 -12.10 -5.90
CA ILE A 40 4.46 -11.77 -4.91
C ILE A 40 3.86 -10.80 -3.89
N GLU A 41 3.99 -11.14 -2.62
CA GLU A 41 3.47 -10.36 -1.49
C GLU A 41 4.60 -9.69 -0.71
N GLU A 42 4.79 -8.41 -0.91
CA GLU A 42 5.76 -7.56 -0.23
C GLU A 42 5.08 -6.58 0.75
N GLY A 43 4.22 -7.12 1.60
CA GLY A 43 3.60 -6.40 2.71
C GLY A 43 4.51 -6.38 3.94
N LEU A 44 4.79 -5.19 4.50
CA LEU A 44 5.54 -5.01 5.76
C LEU A 44 4.74 -4.11 6.71
N CYS A 45 4.40 -4.64 7.88
CA CYS A 45 3.65 -3.89 8.90
C CYS A 45 4.39 -2.60 9.29
N GLY A 46 3.69 -1.46 9.20
CA GLY A 46 4.27 -0.17 9.55
C GLY A 46 4.98 0.55 8.39
N ARG A 47 5.09 -0.06 7.18
CA ARG A 47 5.76 0.58 6.05
C ARG A 47 5.11 1.89 5.67
N THR A 48 5.94 2.93 5.50
CA THR A 48 5.59 4.26 5.04
C THR A 48 5.93 4.42 3.55
N LEU A 49 5.48 5.50 2.93
CA LEU A 49 5.91 5.87 1.58
C LEU A 49 7.43 6.18 1.53
N CYS A 50 7.89 7.12 2.37
CA CYS A 50 9.30 7.53 2.37
C CYS A 50 9.82 8.05 3.72
N LEU A 51 9.06 7.86 4.80
CA LEU A 51 9.43 8.36 6.12
C LEU A 51 10.22 7.31 6.89
N ASP A 52 11.28 7.73 7.54
CA ASP A 52 12.04 6.88 8.45
C ASP A 52 11.28 6.71 9.77
N ASP A 53 11.00 5.46 10.13
CA ASP A 53 10.43 5.15 11.45
C ASP A 53 11.58 5.08 12.48
N PRO A 54 11.55 5.87 13.55
CA PRO A 54 12.62 5.86 14.55
C PRO A 54 12.74 4.52 15.31
N TYR A 55 11.72 3.67 15.21
CA TYR A 55 11.68 2.39 15.91
C TYR A 55 12.00 1.19 15.01
N ASP A 56 12.06 1.39 13.66
CA ASP A 56 12.26 0.29 12.71
C ASP A 56 12.77 0.84 11.36
N ASN A 57 14.04 0.61 11.08
CA ASN A 57 14.73 1.16 9.91
C ASN A 57 14.24 0.62 8.56
N ASP A 58 13.56 -0.54 8.55
CA ASP A 58 13.14 -1.21 7.31
C ASP A 58 11.79 -0.70 6.79
N ARG A 59 11.12 0.16 7.55
CA ARG A 59 9.78 0.67 7.21
C ARG A 59 9.75 1.77 6.15
N ASN A 60 10.88 2.34 5.76
CA ASN A 60 10.90 3.35 4.69
C ASN A 60 10.76 2.69 3.31
N GLY A 61 9.56 2.81 2.72
CA GLY A 61 9.24 2.17 1.45
C GLY A 61 10.14 2.63 0.30
N ALA A 62 10.45 3.92 0.22
CA ALA A 62 11.30 4.45 -0.84
C ALA A 62 12.76 3.95 -0.74
N LYS A 63 13.26 3.63 0.46
CA LYS A 63 14.59 3.03 0.64
C LYS A 63 14.64 1.58 0.19
N MET A 64 13.54 0.82 0.41
CA MET A 64 13.50 -0.62 0.17
C MET A 64 13.05 -1.01 -1.24
N ILE A 65 12.27 -0.17 -1.95
CA ILE A 65 11.63 -0.55 -3.22
C ILE A 65 12.64 -1.02 -4.28
N SER A 66 13.79 -0.37 -4.41
CA SER A 66 14.81 -0.76 -5.41
C SER A 66 15.37 -2.16 -5.16
N MET A 67 15.59 -2.54 -3.90
CA MET A 67 16.03 -3.88 -3.55
C MET A 67 14.97 -4.92 -3.92
N VAL A 68 13.71 -4.65 -3.57
CA VAL A 68 12.57 -5.54 -3.87
C VAL A 68 12.42 -5.75 -5.37
N LEU A 69 12.45 -4.67 -6.17
CA LEU A 69 12.34 -4.76 -7.63
C LEU A 69 13.45 -5.59 -8.25
N LYS A 70 14.70 -5.39 -7.83
CA LYS A 70 15.86 -6.14 -8.31
C LYS A 70 15.81 -7.62 -7.92
N THR A 71 15.36 -7.92 -6.69
CA THR A 71 15.28 -9.30 -6.19
C THR A 71 14.25 -10.13 -6.94
N HIS A 72 13.13 -9.49 -7.33
CA HIS A 72 12.01 -10.20 -7.97
C HIS A 72 11.96 -10.05 -9.50
N ALA A 73 12.88 -9.31 -10.09
CA ALA A 73 12.93 -9.14 -11.55
C ALA A 73 12.98 -10.49 -12.31
N PRO A 74 12.38 -10.59 -13.51
CA PRO A 74 11.51 -9.61 -14.16
C PRO A 74 10.11 -9.57 -13.56
N ILE A 75 9.50 -8.39 -13.51
CA ILE A 75 8.13 -8.17 -13.00
C ILE A 75 7.30 -7.52 -14.10
N ASP A 76 6.05 -7.94 -14.27
CA ASP A 76 5.14 -7.34 -15.28
C ASP A 76 4.37 -6.16 -14.69
N VAL A 77 3.85 -6.32 -13.46
CA VAL A 77 3.00 -5.31 -12.81
C VAL A 77 3.36 -5.15 -11.33
N VAL A 78 3.42 -3.91 -10.87
CA VAL A 78 3.61 -3.57 -9.45
C VAL A 78 2.43 -2.77 -8.96
N PHE A 79 1.69 -3.32 -7.99
CA PHE A 79 0.69 -2.59 -7.22
C PHE A 79 1.32 -2.05 -5.94
N ILE A 80 1.18 -0.74 -5.69
CA ILE A 80 1.69 -0.08 -4.48
C ILE A 80 0.51 0.42 -3.66
N MET A 81 0.30 -0.12 -2.46
CA MET A 81 -0.72 0.33 -1.53
C MET A 81 -0.06 0.76 -0.21
N LEU A 82 0.23 2.05 -0.11
CA LEU A 82 0.92 2.69 1.02
C LEU A 82 0.33 4.07 1.30
N GLY A 83 0.62 4.61 2.47
CA GLY A 83 0.19 5.93 2.92
C GLY A 83 -0.53 5.89 4.26
N THR A 84 -1.03 4.72 4.68
CA THR A 84 -1.68 4.57 5.99
C THR A 84 -0.75 5.00 7.12
N ASN A 85 0.47 4.48 7.15
CA ASN A 85 1.41 4.74 8.24
C ASN A 85 1.99 6.15 8.20
N ASP A 86 1.98 6.79 7.05
CA ASP A 86 2.41 8.19 6.90
C ASP A 86 1.50 9.16 7.67
N ALA A 87 0.25 8.77 7.94
CA ALA A 87 -0.70 9.56 8.71
C ALA A 87 -0.52 9.46 10.24
N LYS A 88 0.47 8.69 10.73
CA LYS A 88 0.75 8.60 12.17
C LYS A 88 1.26 9.93 12.73
N ARG A 89 0.80 10.26 13.94
CA ARG A 89 1.16 11.49 14.68
C ARG A 89 2.67 11.66 14.88
N GLN A 90 3.40 10.55 15.05
CA GLN A 90 4.87 10.57 15.24
C GLN A 90 5.60 11.24 14.08
N PHE A 91 5.03 11.26 12.90
CA PHE A 91 5.64 11.89 11.71
C PHE A 91 5.21 13.34 11.51
N SER A 92 4.22 13.85 12.25
CA SER A 92 3.72 15.23 12.15
C SER A 92 3.39 15.65 10.71
N THR A 93 2.79 14.75 9.94
CA THR A 93 2.50 14.92 8.52
C THR A 93 1.14 15.58 8.27
N ASN A 94 0.91 15.91 7.01
CA ASN A 94 -0.37 16.33 6.47
C ASN A 94 -0.60 15.69 5.10
N SER A 95 -1.73 15.97 4.45
CA SER A 95 -2.07 15.37 3.16
C SER A 95 -1.04 15.66 2.05
N ILE A 96 -0.33 16.82 2.08
CA ILE A 96 0.75 17.13 1.12
C ILE A 96 1.94 16.18 1.30
N SER A 97 2.12 15.61 2.49
CA SER A 97 3.17 14.62 2.73
C SER A 97 2.94 13.33 1.92
N LEU A 98 1.68 12.94 1.67
CA LEU A 98 1.35 11.82 0.79
C LEU A 98 1.78 12.09 -0.67
N GLU A 99 1.52 13.32 -1.17
CA GLU A 99 1.96 13.75 -2.51
C GLU A 99 3.49 13.63 -2.66
N LYS A 100 4.22 14.21 -1.71
CA LYS A 100 5.69 14.20 -1.73
C LYS A 100 6.24 12.77 -1.50
N GLY A 101 5.61 12.02 -0.62
CA GLY A 101 6.01 10.66 -0.28
C GLY A 101 5.89 9.70 -1.45
N ILE A 102 4.73 9.67 -2.12
CA ILE A 102 4.53 8.81 -3.29
C ILE A 102 5.44 9.23 -4.45
N ARG A 103 5.64 10.53 -4.69
CA ARG A 103 6.58 11.00 -5.70
C ARG A 103 8.01 10.53 -5.43
N THR A 104 8.46 10.62 -4.19
CA THR A 104 9.79 10.14 -3.78
C THR A 104 9.94 8.64 -4.00
N LEU A 105 8.93 7.86 -3.59
CA LEU A 105 8.92 6.41 -3.80
C LEU A 105 8.94 6.07 -5.28
N MET A 106 8.11 6.73 -6.11
CA MET A 106 8.06 6.48 -7.54
C MET A 106 9.36 6.84 -8.26
N TYR A 107 10.04 7.92 -7.89
CA TYR A 107 11.37 8.22 -8.46
C TYR A 107 12.39 7.11 -8.16
N ARG A 108 12.30 6.47 -6.99
CA ARG A 108 13.13 5.30 -6.68
C ARG A 108 12.72 4.08 -7.48
N ALA A 109 11.42 3.82 -7.59
CA ALA A 109 10.88 2.68 -8.32
C ALA A 109 11.18 2.76 -9.82
N LEU A 110 11.02 3.93 -10.43
CA LEU A 110 11.22 4.19 -11.85
C LEU A 110 12.70 4.37 -12.24
N ASN A 111 13.64 4.32 -11.32
CA ASN A 111 15.06 4.46 -11.61
C ASN A 111 15.52 3.35 -12.57
N PRO A 112 16.09 3.68 -13.76
CA PRO A 112 16.56 2.70 -14.74
C PRO A 112 17.56 1.68 -14.19
N GLU A 113 18.30 2.05 -13.15
CA GLU A 113 19.24 1.16 -12.45
C GLU A 113 18.61 -0.11 -11.85
N ASN A 114 17.28 -0.10 -11.64
CA ASN A 114 16.54 -1.27 -11.15
C ASN A 114 16.36 -2.34 -12.25
N TYR A 115 16.59 -2.00 -13.53
CA TYR A 115 16.25 -2.80 -14.71
C TYR A 115 17.46 -3.06 -15.62
N ARG A 116 18.68 -3.01 -15.06
CA ARG A 116 19.94 -3.21 -15.80
C ARG A 116 20.13 -4.61 -16.34
N ASP A 117 19.44 -5.61 -15.80
CA ASP A 117 19.47 -6.99 -16.25
C ASP A 117 18.75 -7.22 -17.60
N GLY A 118 18.27 -6.13 -18.23
CA GLY A 118 17.46 -6.18 -19.46
C GLY A 118 15.98 -6.43 -19.24
N SER A 119 15.53 -6.50 -17.99
CA SER A 119 14.09 -6.57 -17.68
C SER A 119 13.39 -5.28 -18.11
N LYS A 120 12.16 -5.43 -18.57
CA LYS A 120 11.31 -4.28 -18.93
C LYS A 120 10.84 -3.55 -17.67
N LEU A 121 10.63 -2.24 -17.80
CA LEU A 121 9.96 -1.44 -16.78
C LEU A 121 8.55 -2.01 -16.56
N PRO A 122 8.20 -2.45 -15.34
CA PRO A 122 6.85 -2.95 -15.06
C PRO A 122 5.80 -1.83 -15.15
N LYS A 123 4.55 -2.21 -15.36
CA LYS A 123 3.44 -1.28 -15.17
C LYS A 123 3.26 -1.00 -13.68
N PHE A 124 3.28 0.27 -13.28
CA PHE A 124 3.03 0.68 -11.91
C PHE A 124 1.60 1.17 -11.72
N ILE A 125 0.94 0.68 -10.67
CA ILE A 125 -0.41 1.07 -10.27
C ILE A 125 -0.36 1.39 -8.77
N VAL A 126 -0.64 2.63 -8.42
CA VAL A 126 -0.78 3.08 -7.03
C VAL A 126 -2.23 2.88 -6.61
N VAL A 127 -2.43 2.13 -5.53
CA VAL A 127 -3.75 1.87 -4.94
C VAL A 127 -3.88 2.73 -3.70
N CYS A 128 -4.95 3.51 -3.60
CA CYS A 128 -5.23 4.27 -2.39
C CYS A 128 -5.33 3.33 -1.19
N PRO A 129 -4.69 3.65 -0.06
CA PRO A 129 -4.87 2.87 1.16
C PRO A 129 -6.34 2.92 1.61
N PRO A 130 -6.81 1.92 2.37
CA PRO A 130 -8.16 1.95 2.91
C PRO A 130 -8.36 3.19 3.79
N LYS A 131 -9.56 3.78 3.72
CA LYS A 131 -9.95 4.86 4.62
C LYS A 131 -9.97 4.35 6.05
N MET A 132 -9.60 5.20 6.99
CA MET A 132 -9.74 4.90 8.40
C MET A 132 -11.22 4.81 8.79
N ASN A 133 -11.62 3.78 9.53
CA ASN A 133 -12.95 3.70 10.09
C ASN A 133 -13.07 4.66 11.29
N VAL A 134 -14.20 5.36 11.42
CA VAL A 134 -14.46 6.29 12.53
C VAL A 134 -14.35 5.63 13.92
N ASP A 135 -14.60 4.34 14.02
CA ASP A 135 -14.43 3.58 15.25
C ASP A 135 -12.96 3.50 15.71
N GLY A 136 -12.01 3.71 14.82
CA GLY A 136 -10.61 3.85 15.16
C GLY A 136 -10.31 5.04 16.07
N LEU A 137 -11.13 6.10 16.04
CA LEU A 137 -11.01 7.23 16.97
C LEU A 137 -11.43 6.88 18.40
N LYS A 138 -12.17 5.77 18.57
CA LYS A 138 -12.58 5.24 19.88
C LYS A 138 -11.63 4.14 20.38
N ASN A 139 -10.84 3.55 19.49
CA ASN A 139 -9.81 2.57 19.84
C ASN A 139 -8.59 3.30 20.41
N GLU A 140 -8.24 3.05 21.66
CA GLU A 140 -7.18 3.76 22.39
C GLU A 140 -5.85 3.78 21.62
N ARG A 141 -5.43 2.62 21.12
CA ARG A 141 -4.16 2.48 20.38
C ARG A 141 -4.18 3.24 19.06
N THR A 142 -5.25 3.13 18.31
CA THR A 142 -5.38 3.81 17.01
C THR A 142 -5.55 5.31 17.20
N ALA A 143 -6.39 5.74 18.14
CA ALA A 143 -6.56 7.16 18.47
C ALA A 143 -5.24 7.81 18.94
N SER A 144 -4.44 7.11 19.74
CA SER A 144 -3.12 7.59 20.17
C SER A 144 -2.13 7.73 19.02
N ASN A 145 -2.13 6.76 18.08
CA ASN A 145 -1.21 6.77 16.95
C ASN A 145 -1.60 7.72 15.82
N PHE A 146 -2.88 7.86 15.51
CA PHE A 146 -3.39 8.61 14.36
C PHE A 146 -4.17 9.87 14.79
N GLY A 147 -5.13 9.72 15.71
CA GLY A 147 -6.02 10.81 16.13
C GLY A 147 -6.86 11.37 14.98
N GLN A 148 -7.49 12.52 15.21
CA GLN A 148 -8.32 13.19 14.20
C GLN A 148 -7.51 13.58 12.96
N ALA A 149 -6.30 14.10 13.14
CA ALA A 149 -5.46 14.49 12.00
C ALA A 149 -5.14 13.33 11.05
N GLY A 150 -4.83 12.14 11.59
CA GLY A 150 -4.60 10.94 10.78
C GLY A 150 -5.88 10.46 10.09
N PHE A 151 -7.02 10.52 10.78
CA PHE A 151 -8.32 10.25 10.18
C PHE A 151 -8.59 11.17 8.99
N ASP A 152 -8.43 12.48 9.16
CA ASP A 152 -8.68 13.48 8.10
C ASP A 152 -7.76 13.27 6.88
N ILE A 153 -6.50 12.87 7.10
CA ILE A 153 -5.55 12.55 6.02
C ILE A 153 -6.05 11.33 5.23
N LEU A 154 -6.49 10.26 5.92
CA LEU A 154 -6.86 8.99 5.29
C LEU A 154 -8.26 9.02 4.63
N GLU A 155 -9.11 9.98 4.96
CA GLU A 155 -10.42 10.16 4.31
C GLU A 155 -10.31 10.52 2.83
N ASN A 156 -9.26 11.24 2.41
CA ASN A 156 -9.13 11.75 1.05
C ASN A 156 -7.69 11.67 0.53
N THR A 157 -7.17 10.46 0.35
CA THR A 157 -5.78 10.23 -0.10
C THR A 157 -5.61 10.41 -1.61
N LYS A 158 -6.64 10.06 -2.41
CA LYS A 158 -6.55 9.97 -3.87
C LYS A 158 -6.01 11.22 -4.56
N PRO A 159 -6.53 12.45 -4.32
CA PRO A 159 -6.04 13.65 -5.02
C PRO A 159 -4.56 13.92 -4.79
N TYR A 160 -4.04 13.60 -3.61
CA TYR A 160 -2.63 13.80 -3.26
C TYR A 160 -1.73 12.75 -3.92
N LEU A 161 -2.19 11.50 -3.98
CA LEU A 161 -1.47 10.44 -4.68
C LEU A 161 -1.45 10.69 -6.19
N GLU A 162 -2.57 11.09 -6.80
CA GLU A 162 -2.65 11.49 -8.20
C GLU A 162 -1.69 12.65 -8.52
N LYS A 163 -1.68 13.69 -7.67
CA LYS A 163 -0.79 14.83 -7.84
C LYS A 163 0.68 14.43 -7.69
N GLY A 164 0.98 13.53 -6.75
CA GLY A 164 2.31 12.96 -6.57
C GLY A 164 2.78 12.16 -7.78
N CYS A 165 1.90 11.45 -8.45
CA CYS A 165 2.18 10.67 -9.66
C CYS A 165 2.08 11.49 -10.97
N SER A 166 1.66 12.75 -10.91
CA SER A 166 1.49 13.60 -12.09
C SER A 166 2.78 13.72 -12.91
N GLY A 167 2.67 13.54 -14.24
CA GLY A 167 3.79 13.54 -15.17
C GLY A 167 4.60 12.23 -15.19
N LEU A 168 4.21 11.22 -14.40
CA LEU A 168 4.77 9.88 -14.43
C LEU A 168 3.79 8.92 -15.16
N ASN A 169 4.33 7.89 -15.81
CA ASN A 169 3.49 6.84 -16.41
C ASN A 169 3.01 5.85 -15.33
N VAL A 170 2.19 6.34 -14.39
CA VAL A 170 1.70 5.62 -13.22
C VAL A 170 0.21 5.86 -13.09
N GLU A 171 -0.56 4.79 -13.02
CA GLU A 171 -2.00 4.86 -12.76
C GLU A 171 -2.26 4.95 -11.26
N VAL A 172 -3.25 5.75 -10.85
CA VAL A 172 -3.72 5.80 -9.46
C VAL A 172 -5.17 5.35 -9.42
N MET A 173 -5.48 4.39 -8.57
CA MET A 173 -6.82 3.85 -8.41
C MET A 173 -7.27 3.83 -6.95
N ASP A 174 -8.56 3.92 -6.74
CA ASP A 174 -9.19 3.87 -5.42
C ASP A 174 -10.19 2.71 -5.38
N THR A 175 -9.99 1.80 -4.46
CA THR A 175 -10.88 0.65 -4.25
C THR A 175 -12.10 1.00 -3.38
N GLN A 176 -12.16 2.21 -2.83
CA GLN A 176 -13.17 2.64 -1.85
C GLN A 176 -13.21 1.78 -0.58
N ALA A 177 -12.12 1.07 -0.29
CA ALA A 177 -12.04 0.25 0.91
C ALA A 177 -12.01 1.11 2.18
N VAL A 178 -12.69 0.62 3.19
CA VAL A 178 -12.69 1.19 4.55
C VAL A 178 -12.15 0.11 5.48
N ALA A 179 -11.36 0.51 6.46
CA ALA A 179 -10.85 -0.38 7.50
C ALA A 179 -11.99 -0.96 8.34
N GLY A 180 -11.78 -2.14 8.92
CA GLY A 180 -12.73 -2.78 9.83
C GLY A 180 -12.92 -1.96 11.12
N SER A 181 -14.05 -2.17 11.80
CA SER A 181 -14.41 -1.41 13.01
C SER A 181 -13.61 -1.77 14.26
N LEU A 182 -12.92 -2.93 14.26
CA LEU A 182 -12.25 -3.43 15.47
C LEU A 182 -11.11 -2.53 15.95
N ASP A 183 -10.25 -2.10 15.04
CA ASP A 183 -9.19 -1.13 15.33
C ASP A 183 -9.25 0.13 14.45
N GLY A 184 -10.09 0.12 13.43
CA GLY A 184 -10.34 1.26 12.55
C GLY A 184 -9.23 1.55 11.54
N ILE A 185 -8.20 0.70 11.44
CA ILE A 185 -7.04 0.93 10.55
C ILE A 185 -6.72 -0.27 9.65
N HIS A 186 -6.98 -1.48 10.10
CA HIS A 186 -6.76 -2.69 9.32
C HIS A 186 -8.05 -3.19 8.67
N MET A 187 -7.94 -3.69 7.45
CA MET A 187 -9.08 -4.28 6.74
C MET A 187 -9.54 -5.57 7.42
N ASP A 188 -10.86 -5.74 7.53
CA ASP A 188 -11.50 -7.01 7.82
C ASP A 188 -11.66 -7.86 6.54
N GLU A 189 -12.28 -9.04 6.65
CA GLU A 189 -12.52 -9.93 5.50
C GLU A 189 -13.32 -9.24 4.38
N LYS A 190 -14.26 -8.36 4.71
CA LYS A 190 -15.06 -7.62 3.72
C LYS A 190 -14.20 -6.60 2.97
N GLY A 191 -13.36 -5.88 3.70
CA GLY A 191 -12.41 -4.93 3.11
C GLY A 191 -11.42 -5.64 2.18
N HIS A 192 -10.85 -6.76 2.61
CA HIS A 192 -9.96 -7.57 1.79
C HIS A 192 -10.65 -8.13 0.54
N LYS A 193 -11.90 -8.61 0.67
CA LYS A 193 -12.67 -9.08 -0.49
C LYS A 193 -12.96 -7.95 -1.48
N LEU A 194 -13.37 -6.77 -1.01
CA LEU A 194 -13.63 -5.62 -1.88
C LEU A 194 -12.37 -5.24 -2.68
N VAL A 195 -11.23 -5.10 -2.00
CA VAL A 195 -9.95 -4.81 -2.67
C VAL A 195 -9.61 -5.89 -3.68
N ALA A 196 -9.77 -7.18 -3.33
CA ALA A 196 -9.51 -8.29 -4.24
C ALA A 196 -10.38 -8.20 -5.49
N ASP A 197 -11.69 -8.01 -5.36
CA ASP A 197 -12.64 -7.97 -6.47
C ASP A 197 -12.31 -6.82 -7.45
N VAL A 198 -11.97 -5.64 -6.94
CA VAL A 198 -11.57 -4.49 -7.75
C VAL A 198 -10.25 -4.75 -8.47
N LEU A 199 -9.24 -5.29 -7.77
CA LEU A 199 -7.93 -5.56 -8.37
C LEU A 199 -7.97 -6.75 -9.34
N ILE A 200 -8.81 -7.77 -9.11
CA ILE A 200 -9.05 -8.87 -10.06
C ILE A 200 -9.62 -8.32 -11.36
N SER A 201 -10.59 -7.41 -11.29
CA SER A 201 -11.13 -6.75 -12.49
C SER A 201 -10.05 -5.99 -13.23
N LYS A 202 -9.21 -5.23 -12.50
CA LYS A 202 -8.09 -4.48 -13.08
C LYS A 202 -7.05 -5.40 -13.73
N ILE A 203 -6.68 -6.49 -13.10
CA ILE A 203 -5.69 -7.44 -13.65
C ILE A 203 -6.17 -8.07 -14.95
N LYS A 204 -7.48 -8.30 -15.12
CA LYS A 204 -8.05 -8.84 -16.37
C LYS A 204 -7.98 -7.87 -17.55
N GLU A 205 -7.76 -6.57 -17.28
CA GLU A 205 -7.61 -5.53 -18.31
C GLU A 205 -6.16 -5.35 -18.77
N LEU A 206 -5.20 -5.99 -18.08
CA LEU A 206 -3.76 -5.84 -18.33
C LEU A 206 -3.23 -6.89 -19.30
#